data_d6e138c3d3b4ea63929bccc95bd27a3f
#
_entry.id   d6e138c3d3b4ea63929bccc95bd27a3f
#
_cell.length_a   1.000
_cell.length_b   1.000
_cell.length_c   1.000
_cell.angle_alpha   90.00
_cell.angle_beta   90.00
_cell.angle_gamma   90.00
#
_symmetry.space_group_name_H-M   'P 1'
#
loop_
_entity.id
_entity.type
_entity.pdbx_description
1 polymer ?
#
loop_
_entity_poly.entity_id
_entity_poly.type
_entity_poly.pdbx_seq_one_letter_code
_entity_poly.pdbx_strand_id
1 'polypeptide(L)'
;MPANLESQQWPMDWKRSVFIPIPKKGNPKECLNYCTNALISHASKVMLKILQAKLQQYVNRELPDIQARFRKGRGTRDQIANICWIIKRSKEFQKNIYFCFIDYAKAFDCIDHNKLWKILKEMGISDHLTCLLRNVYAGQEATVRTGHVTTDWFQIGKGVRQCCILSPAYLTYMQSA
;
A
#
# COMPACT_ATOMS: atom_id res chain seq x y z
N MET A 1 1.92 25.74 14.29
CA MET A 1 1.44 24.40 13.86
C MET A 1 -0.03 24.50 13.51
N PRO A 2 -0.53 23.90 12.43
CA PRO A 2 -1.94 24.01 12.11
C PRO A 2 -2.78 23.34 13.19
N ALA A 3 -3.82 24.03 13.67
CA ALA A 3 -4.74 23.61 14.74
C ALA A 3 -5.40 22.21 14.56
N ASN A 4 -5.34 21.66 13.35
CA ASN A 4 -5.91 20.36 12.99
C ASN A 4 -5.13 19.14 13.52
N LEU A 5 -3.90 19.30 14.00
CA LEU A 5 -3.12 18.18 14.58
C LEU A 5 -3.56 17.86 16.01
N GLU A 6 -4.06 18.85 16.75
CA GLU A 6 -4.57 18.66 18.11
C GLU A 6 -5.97 18.02 18.11
N SER A 7 -6.83 18.38 17.14
CA SER A 7 -8.15 17.77 16.99
C SER A 7 -8.13 16.40 16.31
N GLN A 8 -6.99 15.96 15.78
CA GLN A 8 -6.83 14.74 14.97
C GLN A 8 -7.78 14.62 13.76
N GLN A 9 -8.41 15.74 13.37
CA GLN A 9 -9.32 15.79 12.23
C GLN A 9 -8.59 16.28 10.99
N TRP A 10 -8.80 15.56 9.90
CA TRP A 10 -8.22 15.91 8.59
C TRP A 10 -9.20 16.75 7.78
N PRO A 11 -8.73 17.77 7.06
CA PRO A 11 -9.57 18.50 6.11
C PRO A 11 -10.22 17.57 5.10
N MET A 12 -11.46 17.84 4.71
CA MET A 12 -12.21 17.00 3.77
C MET A 12 -11.47 16.83 2.44
N ASP A 13 -10.82 17.87 1.93
CA ASP A 13 -10.03 17.81 0.69
C ASP A 13 -8.87 16.81 0.75
N TRP A 14 -8.39 16.48 1.96
CA TRP A 14 -7.33 15.48 2.13
C TRP A 14 -7.88 14.06 2.10
N LYS A 15 -9.17 13.88 2.38
CA LYS A 15 -9.88 12.60 2.32
C LYS A 15 -10.40 12.28 0.92
N ARG A 16 -10.46 13.26 0.02
CA ARG A 16 -10.95 13.12 -1.34
C ARG A 16 -9.87 12.68 -2.32
N SER A 17 -10.26 11.81 -3.25
CA SER A 17 -9.37 11.31 -4.31
C SER A 17 -10.08 11.33 -5.64
N VAL A 18 -9.37 11.71 -6.69
CA VAL A 18 -9.84 11.54 -8.07
C VAL A 18 -9.14 10.34 -8.66
N PHE A 19 -9.88 9.30 -9.00
CA PHE A 19 -9.36 8.10 -9.64
C PHE A 19 -9.32 8.27 -11.16
N ILE A 20 -8.15 8.03 -11.74
CA ILE A 20 -7.94 7.98 -13.17
C ILE A 20 -7.71 6.52 -13.56
N PRO A 21 -8.63 5.89 -14.32
CA PRO A 21 -8.44 4.53 -14.79
C PRO A 21 -7.39 4.50 -15.90
N ILE A 22 -6.37 3.66 -15.72
CA ILE A 22 -5.31 3.43 -16.70
C ILE A 22 -5.54 2.05 -17.30
N PRO A 23 -5.72 1.92 -18.62
CA PRO A 23 -5.96 0.64 -19.24
C PRO A 23 -4.72 -0.26 -19.15
N LYS A 24 -4.93 -1.52 -18.83
CA LYS A 24 -3.94 -2.60 -18.96
C LYS A 24 -4.10 -3.27 -20.33
N LYS A 25 -3.21 -4.21 -20.63
CA LYS A 25 -3.39 -5.09 -21.80
C LYS A 25 -4.64 -5.96 -21.59
N GLY A 26 -5.50 -6.04 -22.58
CA GLY A 26 -6.73 -6.84 -22.54
C GLY A 26 -7.93 -6.12 -23.11
N ASN A 27 -9.12 -6.68 -22.88
CA ASN A 27 -10.38 -6.13 -23.38
C ASN A 27 -10.71 -4.81 -22.63
N PRO A 28 -10.84 -3.66 -23.32
CA PRO A 28 -11.12 -2.38 -22.67
C PRO A 28 -12.55 -2.26 -22.10
N LYS A 29 -13.43 -3.20 -22.40
CA LYS A 29 -14.79 -3.25 -21.83
C LYS A 29 -14.84 -3.89 -20.44
N GLU A 30 -13.76 -4.51 -20.00
CA GLU A 30 -13.70 -5.17 -18.69
C GLU A 30 -13.04 -4.28 -17.64
N CYS A 31 -13.75 -3.98 -16.56
CA CYS A 31 -13.23 -3.17 -15.44
C CYS A 31 -11.96 -3.76 -14.79
N LEU A 32 -11.78 -5.08 -14.88
CA LEU A 32 -10.58 -5.77 -14.35
C LEU A 32 -9.31 -5.40 -15.09
N ASN A 33 -9.43 -4.95 -16.34
CA ASN A 33 -8.33 -4.54 -17.19
C ASN A 33 -7.90 -3.08 -16.97
N TYR A 34 -8.31 -2.48 -15.87
CA TYR A 34 -7.89 -1.14 -15.49
C TYR A 34 -7.13 -1.15 -14.15
N CYS A 35 -6.15 -0.28 -14.06
CA CYS A 35 -5.48 0.09 -12.82
C CYS A 35 -5.87 1.52 -12.50
N THR A 36 -6.30 1.80 -11.28
CA THR A 36 -6.68 3.16 -10.87
C THR A 36 -5.47 3.91 -10.33
N ASN A 37 -5.23 5.12 -10.80
CA ASN A 37 -4.27 6.05 -10.21
C ASN A 37 -5.04 7.10 -9.38
N ALA A 38 -4.74 7.17 -8.09
CA ALA A 38 -5.41 8.10 -7.17
C ALA A 38 -4.69 9.44 -7.14
N LEU A 39 -5.34 10.49 -7.61
CA LEU A 39 -4.89 11.87 -7.46
C LEU A 39 -5.43 12.41 -6.14
N ILE A 40 -4.53 12.90 -5.30
CA ILE A 40 -4.84 13.53 -4.00
C ILE A 40 -4.18 14.91 -3.92
N SER A 41 -4.64 15.75 -3.00
CA SER A 41 -4.08 17.10 -2.81
C SER A 41 -2.58 17.05 -2.46
N HIS A 42 -1.84 18.09 -2.85
CA HIS A 42 -0.40 18.17 -2.55
C HIS A 42 -0.13 18.25 -1.05
N ALA A 43 -0.96 18.94 -0.30
CA ALA A 43 -0.85 19.02 1.16
C ALA A 43 -1.02 17.62 1.80
N SER A 44 -2.00 16.84 1.35
CA SER A 44 -2.18 15.45 1.76
C SER A 44 -0.94 14.60 1.45
N LYS A 45 -0.34 14.76 0.26
CA LYS A 45 0.90 14.03 -0.11
C LYS A 45 2.07 14.34 0.83
N VAL A 46 2.26 15.62 1.18
CA VAL A 46 3.34 16.02 2.11
C VAL A 46 3.13 15.38 3.48
N MET A 47 1.90 15.44 3.99
CA MET A 47 1.59 14.86 5.31
C MET A 47 1.75 13.33 5.31
N LEU A 48 1.29 12.66 4.27
CA LEU A 48 1.50 11.22 4.11
C LEU A 48 2.98 10.83 4.06
N LYS A 49 3.84 11.69 3.47
CA LYS A 49 5.29 11.50 3.50
C LYS A 49 5.87 11.57 4.92
N ILE A 50 5.39 12.51 5.73
CA ILE A 50 5.81 12.63 7.14
C ILE A 50 5.40 11.38 7.93
N LEU A 51 4.15 10.92 7.75
CA LEU A 51 3.66 9.70 8.38
C LEU A 51 4.44 8.46 7.93
N GLN A 52 4.77 8.38 6.64
CA GLN A 52 5.60 7.31 6.09
C GLN A 52 6.99 7.28 6.74
N ALA A 53 7.64 8.43 6.87
CA ALA A 53 8.97 8.51 7.49
C ALA A 53 8.96 8.00 8.94
N LYS A 54 7.89 8.30 9.68
CA LYS A 54 7.69 7.78 11.04
C LYS A 54 7.44 6.27 11.04
N LEU A 55 6.57 5.77 10.14
CA LEU A 55 6.31 4.33 10.01
C LEU A 55 7.55 3.55 9.59
N GLN A 56 8.39 4.11 8.72
CA GLN A 56 9.58 3.43 8.21
C GLN A 56 10.55 3.00 9.31
N GLN A 57 10.59 3.73 10.42
CA GLN A 57 11.42 3.37 11.57
C GLN A 57 10.96 2.04 12.19
N TYR A 58 9.64 1.84 12.31
CA TYR A 58 9.05 0.60 12.81
C TYR A 58 9.20 -0.53 11.78
N VAL A 59 8.91 -0.25 10.50
CA VAL A 59 9.04 -1.23 9.41
C VAL A 59 10.44 -1.84 9.37
N ASN A 60 11.46 -1.02 9.45
CA ASN A 60 12.85 -1.49 9.36
C ASN A 60 13.25 -2.39 10.54
N ARG A 61 12.60 -2.23 11.70
CA ARG A 61 12.87 -3.02 12.90
C ARG A 61 12.13 -4.34 12.92
N GLU A 62 10.85 -4.33 12.52
CA GLU A 62 9.94 -5.46 12.71
C GLU A 62 9.89 -6.41 11.50
N LEU A 63 10.27 -5.95 10.31
CA LEU A 63 10.21 -6.81 9.13
C LEU A 63 11.38 -7.79 9.07
N PRO A 64 11.12 -9.08 8.81
CA PRO A 64 12.15 -10.09 8.61
C PRO A 64 13.09 -9.72 7.46
N ASP A 65 14.36 -10.13 7.55
CA ASP A 65 15.37 -9.84 6.53
C ASP A 65 15.07 -10.47 5.16
N ILE A 66 14.30 -11.54 5.13
CA ILE A 66 13.85 -12.19 3.89
C ILE A 66 12.86 -11.33 3.10
N GLN A 67 12.17 -10.39 3.75
CA GLN A 67 11.22 -9.51 3.10
C GLN A 67 11.96 -8.41 2.32
N ALA A 68 11.84 -8.47 0.98
CA ALA A 68 12.54 -7.53 0.10
C ALA A 68 11.64 -6.43 -0.46
N ARG A 69 10.31 -6.61 -0.42
CA ARG A 69 9.37 -5.69 -1.05
C ARG A 69 9.37 -4.33 -0.34
N PHE A 70 9.48 -3.24 -1.12
CA PHE A 70 9.48 -1.86 -0.63
C PHE A 70 10.56 -1.51 0.42
N ARG A 71 11.62 -2.28 0.51
CA ARG A 71 12.79 -1.97 1.34
C ARG A 71 13.87 -1.25 0.52
N LYS A 72 14.46 -0.22 1.12
CA LYS A 72 15.60 0.49 0.51
C LYS A 72 16.80 -0.47 0.38
N GLY A 73 17.41 -0.51 -0.79
CA GLY A 73 18.57 -1.38 -1.06
C GLY A 73 18.23 -2.84 -1.37
N ARG A 74 16.94 -3.18 -1.49
CA ARG A 74 16.48 -4.52 -1.90
C ARG A 74 15.75 -4.41 -3.24
N GLY A 75 16.34 -4.92 -4.30
CA GLY A 75 15.78 -4.85 -5.65
C GLY A 75 15.28 -6.20 -6.16
N THR A 76 14.52 -6.18 -7.25
CA THR A 76 14.07 -7.39 -7.95
C THR A 76 15.27 -8.22 -8.42
N ARG A 77 16.38 -7.58 -8.83
CA ARG A 77 17.60 -8.26 -9.23
C ARG A 77 18.20 -9.12 -8.13
N ASP A 78 18.20 -8.62 -6.90
CA ASP A 78 18.72 -9.35 -5.74
C ASP A 78 17.88 -10.61 -5.47
N GLN A 79 16.55 -10.51 -5.62
CA GLN A 79 15.65 -11.65 -5.44
C GLN A 79 15.83 -12.69 -6.55
N ILE A 80 16.01 -12.27 -7.79
CA ILE A 80 16.33 -13.17 -8.90
C ILE A 80 17.65 -13.87 -8.63
N ALA A 81 18.69 -13.14 -8.21
CA ALA A 81 19.98 -13.72 -7.86
C ALA A 81 19.89 -14.76 -6.74
N ASN A 82 19.08 -14.48 -5.69
CA ASN A 82 18.83 -15.43 -4.61
C ASN A 82 18.17 -16.72 -5.10
N ILE A 83 17.16 -16.61 -5.97
CA ILE A 83 16.50 -17.79 -6.57
C ILE A 83 17.51 -18.57 -7.43
N CYS A 84 18.26 -17.91 -8.27
CA CYS A 84 19.29 -18.55 -9.10
C CYS A 84 20.34 -19.26 -8.23
N TRP A 85 20.75 -18.63 -7.13
CA TRP A 85 21.69 -19.24 -6.19
C TRP A 85 21.10 -20.50 -5.52
N ILE A 86 19.85 -20.45 -5.07
CA ILE A 86 19.14 -21.62 -4.48
C ILE A 86 19.08 -22.77 -5.49
N ILE A 87 18.73 -22.48 -6.76
CA ILE A 87 18.67 -23.47 -7.83
C ILE A 87 20.05 -24.10 -8.06
N LYS A 88 21.11 -23.28 -8.11
CA LYS A 88 22.47 -23.77 -8.29
C LYS A 88 22.89 -24.70 -7.17
N ARG A 89 22.66 -24.29 -5.91
CA ARG A 89 22.97 -25.12 -4.72
C ARG A 89 22.19 -26.42 -4.70
N SER A 90 20.90 -26.36 -5.05
CA SER A 90 20.09 -27.59 -5.14
C SER A 90 20.67 -28.60 -6.12
N LYS A 91 21.13 -28.14 -7.28
CA LYS A 91 21.79 -28.99 -8.28
C LYS A 91 23.12 -29.59 -7.77
N GLU A 92 23.94 -28.77 -7.09
CA GLU A 92 25.22 -29.24 -6.49
C GLU A 92 24.99 -30.37 -5.46
N PHE A 93 23.92 -30.26 -4.67
CA PHE A 93 23.58 -31.24 -3.65
C PHE A 93 22.60 -32.33 -4.13
N GLN A 94 22.24 -32.34 -5.41
CA GLN A 94 21.27 -33.27 -6.00
C GLN A 94 19.93 -33.34 -5.22
N LYS A 95 19.47 -32.21 -4.66
CA LYS A 95 18.23 -32.10 -3.94
C LYS A 95 17.15 -31.48 -4.81
N ASN A 96 15.97 -32.09 -4.82
CA ASN A 96 14.80 -31.50 -5.47
C ASN A 96 14.30 -30.30 -4.68
N ILE A 97 13.98 -29.21 -5.36
CA ILE A 97 13.31 -28.04 -4.81
C ILE A 97 12.06 -27.77 -5.60
N TYR A 98 11.05 -27.24 -4.90
CA TYR A 98 9.77 -26.89 -5.48
C TYR A 98 9.52 -25.40 -5.21
N PHE A 99 9.10 -24.67 -6.21
CA PHE A 99 8.75 -23.25 -6.10
C PHE A 99 7.26 -23.07 -6.29
N CYS A 100 6.64 -22.30 -5.38
CA CYS A 100 5.28 -21.83 -5.55
C CYS A 100 5.31 -20.30 -5.63
N PHE A 101 4.76 -19.74 -6.71
CA PHE A 101 4.64 -18.30 -6.91
C PHE A 101 3.19 -17.90 -6.71
N ILE A 102 2.95 -16.98 -5.77
CA ILE A 102 1.62 -16.47 -5.46
C ILE A 102 1.57 -15.00 -5.88
N ASP A 103 0.70 -14.70 -6.84
CA ASP A 103 0.43 -13.32 -7.28
C ASP A 103 -0.95 -12.89 -6.80
N TYR A 104 -1.00 -11.76 -6.09
CA TYR A 104 -2.25 -11.22 -5.55
C TYR A 104 -2.91 -10.30 -6.57
N ALA A 105 -4.05 -10.70 -7.09
CA ALA A 105 -4.90 -9.82 -7.88
C ALA A 105 -5.45 -8.70 -6.99
N LYS A 106 -5.23 -7.44 -7.39
CA LYS A 106 -5.77 -6.25 -6.69
C LYS A 106 -5.43 -6.18 -5.19
N ALA A 107 -4.21 -6.55 -4.80
CA ALA A 107 -3.78 -6.60 -3.41
C ALA A 107 -4.08 -5.32 -2.61
N PHE A 108 -3.96 -4.14 -3.23
CA PHE A 108 -4.25 -2.86 -2.58
C PHE A 108 -5.75 -2.62 -2.34
N ASP A 109 -6.61 -3.14 -3.19
CA ASP A 109 -8.05 -2.92 -3.13
C ASP A 109 -8.74 -3.84 -2.10
N CYS A 110 -8.07 -4.92 -1.70
CA CYS A 110 -8.62 -5.95 -0.81
C CYS A 110 -8.29 -5.75 0.67
N ILE A 111 -7.51 -4.73 1.03
CA ILE A 111 -7.06 -4.53 2.41
C ILE A 111 -8.24 -4.13 3.31
N ASP A 112 -8.49 -4.95 4.33
CA ASP A 112 -9.43 -4.62 5.39
C ASP A 112 -8.78 -3.66 6.40
N HIS A 113 -9.41 -2.50 6.62
CA HIS A 113 -8.87 -1.47 7.50
C HIS A 113 -8.78 -1.94 8.96
N ASN A 114 -9.77 -2.70 9.45
CA ASN A 114 -9.76 -3.14 10.85
C ASN A 114 -8.61 -4.12 11.13
N LYS A 115 -8.38 -5.05 10.20
CA LYS A 115 -7.23 -5.95 10.29
C LYS A 115 -5.91 -5.17 10.23
N LEU A 116 -5.83 -4.17 9.34
CA LEU A 116 -4.65 -3.32 9.24
C LEU A 116 -4.33 -2.61 10.57
N TRP A 117 -5.33 -2.00 11.22
CA TRP A 117 -5.12 -1.31 12.50
C TRP A 117 -4.67 -2.26 13.60
N LYS A 118 -5.20 -3.48 13.64
CA LYS A 118 -4.81 -4.50 14.59
C LYS A 118 -3.34 -4.87 14.42
N ILE A 119 -2.92 -5.16 13.20
CA ILE A 119 -1.53 -5.50 12.88
C ILE A 119 -0.57 -4.37 13.25
N LEU A 120 -0.88 -3.11 12.91
CA LEU A 120 -0.04 -1.96 13.27
C LEU A 120 0.14 -1.85 14.78
N LYS A 121 -0.91 -2.14 15.56
CA LYS A 121 -0.84 -2.15 17.02
C LYS A 121 0.02 -3.30 17.55
N GLU A 122 -0.14 -4.51 17.01
CA GLU A 122 0.66 -5.69 17.35
C GLU A 122 2.15 -5.48 17.06
N MET A 123 2.49 -4.68 16.04
CA MET A 123 3.87 -4.28 15.72
C MET A 123 4.42 -3.17 16.62
N GLY A 124 3.71 -2.77 17.68
CA GLY A 124 4.17 -1.77 18.63
C GLY A 124 4.15 -0.33 18.09
N ILE A 125 3.40 -0.07 17.01
CA ILE A 125 3.22 1.31 16.53
C ILE A 125 2.33 2.04 17.52
N SER A 126 2.75 3.25 17.91
CA SER A 126 2.04 4.04 18.92
C SER A 126 0.57 4.28 18.56
N ASP A 127 -0.31 4.26 19.58
CA ASP A 127 -1.75 4.50 19.39
C ASP A 127 -2.01 5.86 18.74
N HIS A 128 -1.20 6.88 19.05
CA HIS A 128 -1.30 8.20 18.42
C HIS A 128 -1.08 8.13 16.91
N LEU A 129 -0.02 7.46 16.46
CA LEU A 129 0.29 7.32 15.03
C LEU A 129 -0.75 6.45 14.33
N THR A 130 -1.20 5.38 14.96
CA THR A 130 -2.28 4.51 14.44
C THR A 130 -3.58 5.29 14.30
N CYS A 131 -3.93 6.15 15.26
CA CYS A 131 -5.10 7.00 15.20
C CYS A 131 -5.01 8.01 14.06
N LEU A 132 -3.87 8.68 13.87
CA LEU A 132 -3.66 9.59 12.75
C LEU A 132 -3.85 8.88 11.39
N LEU A 133 -3.30 7.67 11.25
CA LEU A 133 -3.45 6.86 10.05
C LEU A 133 -4.91 6.44 9.83
N ARG A 134 -5.59 5.98 10.88
CA ARG A 134 -7.01 5.64 10.82
C ARG A 134 -7.86 6.81 10.34
N ASN A 135 -7.60 8.01 10.86
CA ASN A 135 -8.34 9.22 10.49
C ASN A 135 -8.10 9.66 9.03
N VAL A 136 -6.95 9.33 8.43
CA VAL A 136 -6.71 9.53 7.00
C VAL A 136 -7.63 8.66 6.15
N TYR A 137 -7.92 7.43 6.60
CA TYR A 137 -8.76 6.49 5.88
C TYR A 137 -10.25 6.57 6.24
N ALA A 138 -10.58 7.16 7.39
CA ALA A 138 -11.97 7.32 7.83
C ALA A 138 -12.72 8.35 6.99
N GLY A 139 -13.84 7.94 6.40
CA GLY A 139 -14.68 8.81 5.58
C GLY A 139 -14.00 9.27 4.29
N GLN A 140 -13.19 8.42 3.69
CA GLN A 140 -12.61 8.71 2.38
C GLN A 140 -13.65 8.66 1.29
N GLU A 141 -13.59 9.65 0.40
CA GLU A 141 -14.43 9.75 -0.79
C GLU A 141 -13.58 9.71 -2.05
N ALA A 142 -14.14 9.13 -3.09
CA ALA A 142 -13.52 9.14 -4.40
C ALA A 142 -14.54 9.49 -5.48
N THR A 143 -14.01 9.97 -6.59
CA THR A 143 -14.71 10.10 -7.85
C THR A 143 -13.83 9.53 -8.96
N VAL A 144 -14.42 9.01 -10.02
CA VAL A 144 -13.69 8.50 -11.18
C VAL A 144 -13.80 9.52 -12.32
N ARG A 145 -12.67 9.88 -12.90
CA ARG A 145 -12.61 10.79 -14.05
C ARG A 145 -12.07 10.06 -15.28
N THR A 146 -12.88 10.05 -16.33
CA THR A 146 -12.55 9.49 -17.65
C THR A 146 -12.70 10.60 -18.70
N GLY A 147 -11.60 11.13 -19.20
CA GLY A 147 -11.62 12.27 -20.11
C GLY A 147 -12.33 13.49 -19.50
N HIS A 148 -13.48 13.86 -20.04
CA HIS A 148 -14.29 15.01 -19.60
C HIS A 148 -15.43 14.62 -18.63
N VAL A 149 -15.64 13.33 -18.38
CA VAL A 149 -16.72 12.83 -17.53
C VAL A 149 -16.18 12.51 -16.15
N THR A 150 -16.91 12.94 -15.12
CA THR A 150 -16.60 12.65 -13.72
C THR A 150 -17.85 12.06 -13.06
N THR A 151 -17.69 10.96 -12.31
CA THR A 151 -18.80 10.36 -11.54
C THR A 151 -19.15 11.19 -10.32
N ASP A 152 -20.27 10.88 -9.69
CA ASP A 152 -20.56 11.36 -8.35
C ASP A 152 -19.53 10.85 -7.33
N TRP A 153 -19.45 11.52 -6.18
CA TRP A 153 -18.59 11.11 -5.08
C TRP A 153 -19.16 9.88 -4.40
N PHE A 154 -18.32 8.88 -4.16
CA PHE A 154 -18.68 7.67 -3.42
C PHE A 154 -17.69 7.40 -2.29
N GLN A 155 -18.14 6.73 -1.23
CA GLN A 155 -17.30 6.40 -0.08
C GLN A 155 -16.47 5.14 -0.34
N ILE A 156 -15.24 5.15 0.20
CA ILE A 156 -14.32 4.03 0.15
C ILE A 156 -14.29 3.35 1.52
N GLY A 157 -14.78 2.10 1.58
CA GLY A 157 -14.86 1.32 2.82
C GLY A 157 -13.71 0.34 3.05
N LYS A 158 -12.90 0.05 2.02
CA LYS A 158 -11.78 -0.90 2.08
C LYS A 158 -10.70 -0.55 1.07
N GLY A 159 -9.55 -1.18 1.21
CA GLY A 159 -8.41 -0.96 0.33
C GLY A 159 -7.56 0.24 0.74
N VAL A 160 -6.39 0.34 0.14
CA VAL A 160 -5.49 1.49 0.29
C VAL A 160 -5.25 2.12 -1.07
N ARG A 161 -5.08 3.43 -1.08
CA ARG A 161 -4.89 4.18 -2.33
C ARG A 161 -3.64 3.68 -3.07
N GLN A 162 -3.80 3.25 -4.29
CA GLN A 162 -2.69 2.96 -5.18
C GLN A 162 -1.89 4.25 -5.42
N CYS A 163 -0.57 4.14 -5.55
CA CYS A 163 0.34 5.29 -5.64
C CYS A 163 0.40 6.17 -4.38
N CYS A 164 -0.28 5.80 -3.30
CA CYS A 164 -0.05 6.42 -2.00
C CYS A 164 1.26 5.92 -1.41
N ILE A 165 2.05 6.83 -0.87
CA ILE A 165 3.36 6.53 -0.25
C ILE A 165 3.24 5.50 0.90
N LEU A 166 2.10 5.44 1.59
CA LEU A 166 1.86 4.50 2.69
C LEU A 166 1.40 3.11 2.22
N SER A 167 0.81 3.02 1.03
CA SER A 167 0.24 1.76 0.54
C SER A 167 1.24 0.61 0.44
N PRO A 168 2.48 0.82 -0.04
CA PRO A 168 3.51 -0.22 -0.02
C PRO A 168 3.84 -0.72 1.38
N ALA A 169 3.97 0.18 2.35
CA ALA A 169 4.25 -0.20 3.73
C ALA A 169 3.12 -1.06 4.31
N TYR A 170 1.86 -0.65 4.11
CA TYR A 170 0.70 -1.41 4.55
C TYR A 170 0.63 -2.81 3.93
N LEU A 171 0.87 -2.90 2.62
CA LEU A 171 0.85 -4.20 1.95
C LEU A 171 1.95 -5.14 2.47
N THR A 172 3.13 -4.61 2.74
CA THR A 172 4.23 -5.38 3.31
C THR A 172 3.84 -5.96 4.67
N TYR A 173 3.23 -5.17 5.53
CA TYR A 173 2.74 -5.62 6.83
C TYR A 173 1.68 -6.71 6.73
N MET A 174 0.70 -6.54 5.85
CA MET A 174 -0.37 -7.52 5.65
C MET A 174 0.10 -8.88 5.11
N GLN A 175 1.28 -8.94 4.51
CA GLN A 175 1.86 -10.18 4.00
C GLN A 175 2.77 -10.90 5.01
N SER A 176 3.19 -10.20 6.06
CA SER A 176 4.08 -10.74 7.11
C SER A 176 3.30 -11.30 8.31
N ALA A 177 2.01 -11.02 8.40
CA ALA A 177 1.07 -11.51 9.42
C ALA A 177 0.22 -12.66 8.90
#